data_8449a5e6a4ed0351c6c49280c8e610ae
#
_entry.id   8449a5e6a4ed0351c6c49280c8e610ae
#
_cell.length_a   1.000
_cell.length_b   1.000
_cell.length_c   1.000
_cell.angle_alpha   90.00
_cell.angle_beta   90.00
_cell.angle_gamma   90.00
#
_symmetry.space_group_name_H-M   'P 1'
#
loop_
_entity.id
_entity.type
_entity.pdbx_description
1 polymer ?
#
loop_
_entity_poly.entity_id
_entity_poly.type
_entity_poly.pdbx_seq_one_letter_code
_entity_poly.pdbx_strand_id
1 'polypeptide(L)'
;VALAGTFGYELDVTRIPEADQALIPYQIKMYHRFNDLVRTGDYYRIASFLENHEWDAWEVVSPDKSEALVTVINVNARVNMKARPVKLKGLDPEKLYXXXXPAGRCPDVCRYQSQDNRYGGL
;
A
#
# COMPACT_ATOMS: atom_id res chain seq x y z
N VAL A 1 0.14 -4.47 -6.84
CA VAL A 1 -0.42 -3.74 -8.00
C VAL A 1 -1.80 -4.26 -8.35
N ALA A 2 -1.97 -5.57 -8.59
CA ALA A 2 -3.25 -6.15 -9.03
C ALA A 2 -4.44 -5.81 -8.12
N LEU A 3 -4.20 -5.69 -6.81
CA LEU A 3 -5.26 -5.37 -5.84
C LEU A 3 -5.75 -3.92 -5.91
N ALA A 4 -5.08 -3.07 -6.69
CA ALA A 4 -5.43 -1.64 -6.79
C ALA A 4 -6.52 -1.35 -7.85
N GLY A 5 -7.16 -2.38 -8.36
CA GLY A 5 -8.23 -2.25 -9.35
C GLY A 5 -9.11 -3.49 -9.35
N THR A 6 -9.68 -3.82 -10.49
CA THR A 6 -10.42 -5.06 -10.67
C THR A 6 -9.45 -6.24 -10.72
N PHE A 7 -9.67 -7.22 -9.86
CA PHE A 7 -8.79 -8.38 -9.73
C PHE A 7 -9.52 -9.64 -10.20
N GLY A 8 -8.83 -10.45 -10.98
CA GLY A 8 -9.34 -11.74 -11.44
C GLY A 8 -8.23 -12.57 -12.09
N TYR A 9 -8.54 -13.84 -12.35
CA TYR A 9 -7.64 -14.76 -13.01
C TYR A 9 -8.13 -14.98 -14.45
N GLU A 10 -7.30 -14.64 -15.42
CA GLU A 10 -7.58 -14.86 -16.85
C GLU A 10 -6.75 -16.02 -17.36
N LEU A 11 -6.86 -17.16 -16.65
CA LEU A 11 -6.14 -18.39 -17.00
C LEU A 11 -6.91 -19.60 -16.49
N ASP A 12 -6.55 -20.76 -16.98
CA ASP A 12 -7.13 -22.03 -16.51
C ASP A 12 -6.47 -22.41 -15.17
N VAL A 13 -7.16 -22.10 -14.08
CA VAL A 13 -6.63 -22.32 -12.71
C VAL A 13 -6.41 -23.81 -12.41
N THR A 14 -7.01 -24.72 -13.19
CA THR A 14 -6.81 -26.16 -12.97
C THR A 14 -5.48 -26.65 -13.52
N ARG A 15 -4.80 -25.84 -14.32
CA ARG A 15 -3.56 -26.19 -15.01
C ARG A 15 -2.31 -25.54 -14.42
N ILE A 16 -2.46 -24.78 -13.36
CA ILE A 16 -1.31 -24.16 -12.69
C ILE A 16 -0.76 -25.10 -11.60
N PRO A 17 0.50 -24.93 -11.19
CA PRO A 17 1.11 -25.77 -10.14
C PRO A 17 0.30 -25.72 -8.84
N GLU A 18 0.26 -26.84 -8.12
CA GLU A 18 -0.48 -26.96 -6.86
C GLU A 18 -0.07 -25.90 -5.83
N ALA A 19 1.22 -25.57 -5.78
CA ALA A 19 1.72 -24.54 -4.88
C ALA A 19 1.11 -23.17 -5.16
N ASP A 20 0.88 -22.84 -6.44
CA ASP A 20 0.25 -21.59 -6.84
C ASP A 20 -1.25 -21.61 -6.58
N GLN A 21 -1.91 -22.78 -6.83
CA GLN A 21 -3.32 -22.95 -6.52
C GLN A 21 -3.59 -22.71 -5.03
N ALA A 22 -2.70 -23.16 -4.15
CA ALA A 22 -2.85 -23.00 -2.70
C ALA A 22 -2.84 -21.53 -2.26
N LEU A 23 -2.27 -20.63 -3.06
CA LEU A 23 -2.23 -19.18 -2.77
C LEU A 23 -3.53 -18.46 -3.16
N ILE A 24 -4.35 -19.04 -4.04
CA ILE A 24 -5.55 -18.38 -4.59
C ILE A 24 -6.52 -17.93 -3.48
N PRO A 25 -6.90 -18.79 -2.52
CA PRO A 25 -7.83 -18.36 -1.47
C PRO A 25 -7.32 -17.17 -0.67
N TYR A 26 -6.00 -17.12 -0.38
CA TYR A 26 -5.41 -15.99 0.33
C TYR A 26 -5.48 -14.70 -0.51
N GLN A 27 -5.17 -14.79 -1.80
CA GLN A 27 -5.19 -13.64 -2.71
C GLN A 27 -6.62 -13.08 -2.85
N ILE A 28 -7.62 -13.96 -2.97
CA ILE A 28 -9.03 -13.57 -3.04
C ILE A 28 -9.45 -12.89 -1.72
N LYS A 29 -9.08 -13.47 -0.58
CA LYS A 29 -9.37 -12.90 0.73
C LYS A 29 -8.79 -11.48 0.87
N MET A 30 -7.55 -11.30 0.42
CA MET A 30 -6.90 -9.98 0.44
C MET A 30 -7.62 -8.99 -0.47
N TYR A 31 -8.03 -9.43 -1.65
CA TYR A 31 -8.81 -8.58 -2.56
C TYR A 31 -10.12 -8.12 -1.91
N HIS A 32 -10.89 -9.07 -1.35
CA HIS A 32 -12.16 -8.71 -0.69
C HIS A 32 -11.96 -7.78 0.50
N ARG A 33 -10.83 -7.91 1.21
CA ARG A 33 -10.53 -7.04 2.35
C ARG A 33 -10.36 -5.57 1.94
N PHE A 34 -9.73 -5.33 0.79
CA PHE A 34 -9.35 -3.98 0.38
C PHE A 34 -10.18 -3.40 -0.77
N ASN A 35 -11.00 -4.23 -1.41
CA ASN A 35 -11.73 -3.84 -2.61
C ASN A 35 -12.66 -2.63 -2.39
N ASP A 36 -13.39 -2.63 -1.30
CA ASP A 36 -14.31 -1.52 -1.02
C ASP A 36 -13.55 -0.20 -0.81
N LEU A 37 -12.46 -0.26 -0.06
CA LEU A 37 -11.59 0.92 0.13
C LEU A 37 -11.04 1.43 -1.19
N VAL A 38 -10.55 0.51 -2.05
CA VAL A 38 -9.98 0.90 -3.35
C VAL A 38 -11.03 1.54 -4.26
N ARG A 39 -12.29 1.08 -4.18
CA ARG A 39 -13.38 1.59 -5.04
C ARG A 39 -13.99 2.89 -4.57
N THR A 40 -14.01 3.13 -3.26
CA THR A 40 -14.76 4.26 -2.69
C THR A 40 -13.87 5.32 -2.05
N GLY A 41 -12.59 5.00 -1.83
CA GLY A 41 -11.66 5.89 -1.17
C GLY A 41 -11.09 6.97 -2.09
N ASP A 42 -10.52 7.99 -1.47
CA ASP A 42 -9.81 9.06 -2.16
C ASP A 42 -8.40 8.62 -2.52
N TYR A 43 -8.02 8.77 -3.79
CA TYR A 43 -6.72 8.36 -4.30
C TYR A 43 -5.73 9.52 -4.25
N TYR A 44 -4.53 9.27 -3.70
CA TYR A 44 -3.44 10.24 -3.65
C TYR A 44 -2.15 9.64 -4.21
N ARG A 45 -1.61 10.27 -5.25
CA ARG A 45 -0.28 9.90 -5.76
C ARG A 45 0.79 10.47 -4.81
N ILE A 46 1.67 9.59 -4.32
CA ILE A 46 2.77 9.95 -3.43
C ILE A 46 4.06 10.12 -4.24
N ALA A 47 4.36 9.21 -5.13
CA ALA A 47 5.54 9.25 -5.98
C ALA A 47 5.20 8.68 -7.35
N SER A 48 5.91 9.16 -8.36
CA SER A 48 5.74 8.67 -9.74
C SER A 48 7.08 8.16 -10.28
N PHE A 49 7.09 6.92 -10.74
CA PHE A 49 8.24 6.34 -11.42
C PHE A 49 8.65 7.16 -12.64
N LEU A 50 7.69 7.75 -13.34
CA LEU A 50 7.98 8.57 -14.52
C LEU A 50 8.81 9.81 -14.18
N GLU A 51 8.76 10.28 -12.93
CA GLU A 51 9.49 11.45 -12.47
C GLU A 51 10.83 11.09 -11.83
N ASN A 52 10.86 10.01 -11.05
CA ASN A 52 12.04 9.68 -10.24
C ASN A 52 12.86 8.48 -10.78
N HIS A 53 12.27 7.68 -11.69
CA HIS A 53 12.89 6.51 -12.34
C HIS A 53 13.36 5.41 -11.36
N GLU A 54 12.83 5.41 -10.13
CA GLU A 54 13.21 4.43 -9.11
C GLU A 54 12.01 3.69 -8.51
N TRP A 55 10.96 4.42 -8.16
CA TRP A 55 9.85 3.84 -7.41
C TRP A 55 8.52 4.54 -7.71
N ASP A 56 7.46 3.85 -7.41
CA ASP A 56 6.10 4.38 -7.53
C ASP A 56 5.39 4.20 -6.19
N ALA A 57 4.50 5.13 -5.84
CA ALA A 57 3.72 4.99 -4.60
C ALA A 57 2.42 5.78 -4.68
N TRP A 58 1.40 5.21 -4.07
CA TRP A 58 0.10 5.86 -3.93
C TRP A 58 -0.59 5.38 -2.66
N GLU A 59 -1.60 6.11 -2.24
CA GLU A 59 -2.48 5.68 -1.16
C GLU A 59 -3.93 5.89 -1.55
N VAL A 60 -4.80 5.10 -0.93
CA VAL A 60 -6.25 5.27 -1.01
C VAL A 60 -6.73 5.41 0.43
N VAL A 61 -7.45 6.49 0.71
CA VAL A 61 -7.92 6.82 2.07
C VAL A 61 -9.44 6.73 2.10
N SER A 62 -10.00 6.06 3.11
CA SER A 62 -11.46 5.96 3.26
C SER A 62 -12.09 7.34 3.43
N PRO A 63 -13.34 7.53 2.99
CA PRO A 63 -14.01 8.84 3.12
C PRO A 63 -14.10 9.35 4.55
N ASP A 64 -14.22 8.46 5.53
CA ASP A 64 -14.27 8.80 6.95
C ASP A 64 -12.87 8.92 7.58
N LYS A 65 -11.81 8.69 6.79
CA LYS A 65 -10.41 8.73 7.24
C LYS A 65 -10.13 7.77 8.40
N SER A 66 -10.82 6.62 8.44
CA SER A 66 -10.58 5.60 9.45
C SER A 66 -9.46 4.64 9.05
N GLU A 67 -9.25 4.46 7.73
CA GLU A 67 -8.21 3.58 7.22
C GLU A 67 -7.64 4.08 5.90
N ALA A 68 -6.44 3.63 5.59
CA ALA A 68 -5.80 3.93 4.32
C ALA A 68 -4.98 2.72 3.85
N LEU A 69 -4.94 2.52 2.55
CA LEU A 69 -4.11 1.49 1.91
C LEU A 69 -2.97 2.19 1.17
N VAL A 70 -1.75 1.97 1.63
CA VAL A 70 -0.55 2.55 1.00
C VAL A 70 0.16 1.47 0.20
N THR A 71 0.41 1.76 -1.06
CA THR A 71 1.15 0.87 -1.96
C THR A 71 2.47 1.53 -2.34
N VAL A 72 3.57 0.81 -2.13
CA VAL A 72 4.91 1.27 -2.52
C VAL A 72 5.56 0.19 -3.37
N ILE A 73 6.06 0.56 -4.53
CA ILE A 73 6.68 -0.37 -5.48
C ILE A 73 8.07 0.16 -5.84
N ASN A 74 9.10 -0.62 -5.50
CA ASN A 74 10.46 -0.35 -5.97
C ASN A 74 10.61 -0.98 -7.36
N VAL A 75 10.64 -0.14 -8.39
CA VAL A 75 10.77 -0.60 -9.77
C VAL A 75 12.25 -0.86 -10.10
N ASN A 76 13.13 0.07 -9.75
CA ASN A 76 14.56 -0.06 -9.96
C ASN A 76 15.28 -0.18 -8.62
N ALA A 77 15.27 -1.38 -8.04
CA ALA A 77 15.99 -1.64 -6.80
C ALA A 77 17.50 -1.69 -7.04
N ARG A 78 18.26 -0.96 -6.24
CA ARG A 78 19.72 -0.90 -6.32
C ARG A 78 20.34 -1.33 -4.99
N VAL A 79 21.57 -1.80 -5.04
CA VAL A 79 22.34 -2.12 -3.83
C VAL A 79 22.54 -0.85 -3.01
N ASN A 80 22.44 -0.97 -1.70
CA ASN A 80 22.66 0.13 -0.74
C ASN A 80 21.66 1.30 -0.90
N MET A 81 20.42 1.02 -1.28
CA MET A 81 19.39 2.06 -1.32
C MET A 81 19.16 2.63 0.09
N LYS A 82 19.15 3.95 0.18
CA LYS A 82 18.83 4.62 1.44
C LYS A 82 17.33 4.48 1.76
N ALA A 83 17.02 4.42 3.04
CA ALA A 83 15.63 4.47 3.49
C ALA A 83 14.99 5.79 3.03
N ARG A 84 13.73 5.71 2.58
CA ARG A 84 13.00 6.87 2.08
C ARG A 84 11.78 7.12 2.93
N PRO A 85 11.57 8.35 3.36
CA PRO A 85 10.31 8.68 4.02
C PRO A 85 9.17 8.69 2.99
N VAL A 86 8.09 8.00 3.30
CA VAL A 86 6.85 8.03 2.51
C VAL A 86 5.91 8.99 3.22
N LYS A 87 5.68 10.15 2.63
CA LYS A 87 4.77 11.15 3.21
C LYS A 87 3.36 10.87 2.75
N LEU A 88 2.53 10.45 3.68
CA LEU A 88 1.12 10.15 3.40
C LEU A 88 0.31 11.44 3.26
N LYS A 89 -0.77 11.37 2.49
CA LYS A 89 -1.65 12.50 2.18
C LYS A 89 -3.09 12.12 2.53
N GLY A 90 -3.93 13.10 2.78
CA GLY A 90 -5.36 12.85 2.98
C GLY A 90 -5.77 12.29 4.34
N LEU A 91 -4.82 11.87 5.17
CA LEU A 91 -5.10 11.37 6.51
C LEU A 91 -5.55 12.50 7.45
N ASP A 92 -6.25 12.13 8.51
CA ASP A 92 -6.69 13.09 9.53
C ASP A 92 -5.55 13.34 10.51
N PRO A 93 -5.06 14.59 10.66
CA PRO A 93 -3.94 14.89 11.56
C PRO A 93 -4.26 14.66 13.04
N GLU A 94 -5.53 14.59 13.40
CA GLU A 94 -5.94 14.37 14.79
C GLU A 94 -6.05 12.88 15.14
N LYS A 95 -5.94 11.96 14.13
CA LYS A 95 -6.09 10.52 14.35
C LYS A 95 -4.73 9.83 14.41
N LEU A 96 -4.63 8.76 15.19
CA LEU A 96 -3.49 7.85 15.22
C LEU A 96 -3.76 6.66 14.30
N TYR A 97 -2.79 6.32 13.51
CA TYR A 97 -2.93 5.21 12.56
C TYR A 97 -1.86 4.14 12.83
N UNK A 98 -2.18 2.95 12.83
CA UNK A 98 -1.30 1.85 13.01
C UNK A 98 -0.97 1.25 11.68
N UNK A 99 0.04 0.91 11.34
CA UNK A 99 0.36 0.31 10.19
C UNK A 99 0.31 -1.10 10.42
N UNK A 100 -0.28 -1.60 9.86
CA UNK A 100 -0.43 -2.92 9.84
C UNK A 100 0.17 -3.44 8.61
N UNK A 101 0.98 -4.11 8.55
CA UNK A 101 1.33 -4.54 7.71
C UNK A 101 0.78 -5.50 7.38
N PRO A 102 0.07 -5.95 6.36
CA PRO A 102 -0.79 -7.07 6.06
C PRO A 102 -0.08 -8.35 5.64
N ALA A 103 1.17 -8.30 5.32
CA ALA A 103 1.89 -9.51 4.90
C ALA A 103 3.11 -9.76 5.77
N GLY A 104 2.99 -10.64 6.68
CA GLY A 104 3.96 -11.22 7.57
C GLY A 104 5.40 -10.68 7.62
N ARG A 105 5.88 -10.44 8.81
CA ARG A 105 7.18 -9.90 9.16
C ARG A 105 7.44 -8.45 8.76
N CYS A 106 6.69 -7.55 9.36
CA CYS A 106 7.30 -6.30 9.78
C CYS A 106 7.47 -6.43 11.29
N PRO A 107 8.68 -6.58 11.81
CA PRO A 107 8.87 -6.76 13.25
C PRO A 107 8.68 -5.48 14.05
N ASP A 108 8.52 -4.37 13.38
CA ASP A 108 8.37 -3.08 14.05
C ASP A 108 7.03 -2.43 13.69
N VAL A 109 6.30 -2.09 14.70
CA VAL A 109 5.07 -1.30 14.58
C VAL A 109 5.46 0.04 13.96
N CYS A 110 5.17 0.20 12.68
CA CYS A 110 5.30 1.52 12.06
C CYS A 110 4.21 2.41 12.65
N ARG A 111 4.53 3.10 13.72
CA ARG A 111 3.66 4.16 14.21
C ARG A 111 3.82 5.35 13.28
N TYR A 112 2.80 5.60 12.50
CA TYR A 112 2.73 6.84 11.76
C TYR A 112 2.15 7.90 12.70
N GLN A 113 2.98 8.88 13.04
CA GLN A 113 2.51 10.14 13.59
C GLN A 113 2.29 11.07 12.40
N SER A 114 1.10 11.62 12.26
CA SER A 114 0.90 12.71 11.34
C SER A 114 1.88 13.81 11.78
N GLN A 115 2.77 14.19 10.92
CA GLN A 115 3.63 15.33 11.22
C GLN A 115 2.80 16.61 11.02
N ASP A 116 2.24 17.07 12.11
CA ASP A 116 1.87 18.48 12.21
C ASP A 116 3.13 19.30 11.87
N ASN A 117 2.98 20.19 10.94
CA ASN A 117 4.06 21.00 10.36
C ASN A 117 4.58 22.06 11.36
N ARG A 118 4.67 21.70 12.67
CA ARG A 118 5.03 22.63 13.73
C ARG A 118 6.42 22.44 14.33
N TYR A 119 7.33 21.81 13.58
CA TYR A 119 8.75 21.86 13.97
C TYR A 119 9.57 22.39 12.82
N GLY A 120 9.47 23.72 12.64
CA GLY A 120 10.49 24.46 11.94
C GLY A 120 11.66 24.64 12.91
N GLY A 121 12.82 24.18 12.53
CA GLY A 121 14.09 24.61 13.09
C GLY A 121 14.68 23.76 14.20
N LEU A 122 15.71 23.02 13.87
CA LEU A 122 17.10 23.14 14.35
C LEU A 122 17.99 22.43 13.36
#